data_dcbfb6c2504bdd144cfa3e7251660fd5
#
_entry.id   dcbfb6c2504bdd144cfa3e7251660fd5
#
_cell.length_a   1.000
_cell.length_b   1.000
_cell.length_c   1.000
_cell.angle_alpha   90.00
_cell.angle_beta   90.00
_cell.angle_gamma   90.00
#
_symmetry.space_group_name_H-M   'P 1'
#
loop_
_entity.id
_entity.type
_entity.pdbx_description
1 polymer ?
#
loop_
_entity_poly.entity_id
_entity_poly.type
_entity_poly.pdbx_seq_one_letter_code
_entity_poly.pdbx_strand_id
1 'polypeptide(L)'
;MPIRDEAINVFMGLPGDGDRLELTYNFGVDSYELGTGYGHVALTVDDIEATLARLAEQGIEPEREPYRVRDGGSLLCFVRDPDGYRIELIDRSGK
;
A
#
# COMPACT_ATOMS: atom_id res chain seq x y z
N MET A 1 -11.11 -24.80 18.39
CA MET A 1 -11.33 -25.42 17.32
C MET A 1 -10.58 -24.95 16.18
N PRO A 2 -10.09 -25.68 15.47
CA PRO A 2 -9.34 -25.24 14.39
C PRO A 2 -10.22 -24.63 13.44
N ILE A 3 -9.77 -23.67 12.92
CA ILE A 3 -10.54 -22.98 12.10
C ILE A 3 -10.06 -23.07 10.78
N ARG A 4 -9.21 -23.91 10.49
CA ARG A 4 -8.70 -24.01 9.23
C ARG A 4 -9.75 -23.82 8.28
N ASP A 5 -9.68 -23.51 7.18
CA ASP A 5 -10.67 -23.38 6.13
C ASP A 5 -11.60 -22.21 6.31
N GLU A 6 -11.31 -21.31 7.27
CA GLU A 6 -12.08 -20.09 7.38
C GLU A 6 -11.44 -18.94 6.64
N ALA A 7 -10.15 -19.01 6.33
CA ALA A 7 -9.45 -17.92 5.70
C ALA A 7 -8.20 -18.40 4.99
N ILE A 8 -7.69 -17.56 4.11
CA ILE A 8 -6.41 -17.78 3.46
C ILE A 8 -5.54 -16.58 3.78
N ASN A 9 -4.30 -16.83 4.18
CA ASN A 9 -3.34 -15.75 4.43
C ASN A 9 -2.31 -15.72 3.31
N VAL A 10 -2.02 -14.53 2.84
CA VAL A 10 -1.03 -14.33 1.79
C VAL A 10 0.04 -13.38 2.33
N PHE A 11 1.29 -13.79 2.23
CA PHE A 11 2.39 -12.99 2.73
C PHE A 11 3.10 -12.33 1.56
N MET A 12 3.30 -11.01 1.66
CA MET A 12 3.87 -10.22 0.58
C MET A 12 5.20 -9.65 1.02
N GLY A 13 6.12 -9.57 0.08
CA GLY A 13 7.42 -8.98 0.34
C GLY A 13 8.07 -8.58 -0.96
N LEU A 14 9.25 -7.96 -0.87
CA LEU A 14 10.00 -7.57 -2.05
C LEU A 14 11.03 -8.65 -2.34
N PRO A 15 11.47 -8.76 -3.61
CA PRO A 15 12.52 -9.73 -3.92
C PRO A 15 13.73 -9.51 -3.04
N GLY A 16 14.22 -10.57 -2.42
CA GLY A 16 15.38 -10.49 -1.55
C GLY A 16 15.08 -10.13 -0.12
N ASP A 17 13.84 -9.77 0.17
CA ASP A 17 13.42 -9.47 1.52
C ASP A 17 12.61 -10.62 2.09
N GLY A 18 12.37 -10.59 3.38
CA GLY A 18 11.39 -11.49 3.97
C GLY A 18 9.99 -10.94 3.77
N ASP A 19 9.02 -11.64 4.31
CA ASP A 19 7.64 -11.19 4.22
C ASP A 19 7.44 -9.96 5.09
N ARG A 20 6.73 -8.98 4.57
CA ARG A 20 6.51 -7.73 5.26
C ARG A 20 5.05 -7.44 5.53
N LEU A 21 4.15 -8.05 4.79
CA LEU A 21 2.73 -7.78 4.95
C LEU A 21 1.99 -9.09 4.80
N GLU A 22 1.08 -9.34 5.72
CA GLU A 22 0.22 -10.51 5.66
C GLU A 22 -1.18 -10.04 5.30
N LEU A 23 -1.74 -10.60 4.25
CA LEU A 23 -3.10 -10.31 3.82
C LEU A 23 -3.95 -11.52 4.14
N THR A 24 -5.12 -11.28 4.71
CA THR A 24 -6.01 -12.36 5.08
C THR A 24 -7.31 -12.25 4.28
N TYR A 25 -7.67 -13.31 3.60
CA TYR A 25 -8.95 -13.40 2.93
C TYR A 25 -9.85 -14.28 3.79
N ASN A 26 -10.90 -13.69 4.33
CA ASN A 26 -11.88 -14.43 5.12
C ASN A 26 -12.96 -14.93 4.17
N PHE A 27 -13.17 -16.24 4.15
CA PHE A 27 -14.10 -16.83 3.19
C PHE A 27 -15.50 -16.25 3.41
N GLY A 28 -16.14 -15.87 2.30
CA GLY A 28 -17.49 -15.36 2.34
C GLY A 28 -17.61 -13.88 2.65
N VAL A 29 -16.48 -13.20 2.85
CA VAL A 29 -16.51 -11.77 3.13
C VAL A 29 -15.95 -11.04 1.93
N ASP A 30 -16.78 -10.21 1.29
CA ASP A 30 -16.40 -9.51 0.08
C ASP A 30 -15.97 -8.07 0.33
N SER A 31 -16.35 -7.49 1.45
CA SER A 31 -16.02 -6.10 1.71
C SER A 31 -16.01 -5.85 3.21
N TYR A 32 -15.41 -4.73 3.59
CA TYR A 32 -15.33 -4.30 4.98
C TYR A 32 -15.63 -2.83 5.07
N GLU A 33 -16.16 -2.41 6.21
CA GLU A 33 -16.30 -1.00 6.47
C GLU A 33 -14.95 -0.47 6.89
N LEU A 34 -14.48 0.61 6.24
CA LEU A 34 -13.17 1.14 6.56
C LEU A 34 -13.13 1.85 7.92
N GLY A 35 -14.24 2.45 8.30
CA GLY A 35 -14.30 3.14 9.58
C GLY A 35 -13.42 4.38 9.60
N THR A 36 -13.19 4.89 10.79
CA THR A 36 -12.43 6.12 10.96
C THR A 36 -11.23 5.96 11.89
N GLY A 37 -10.98 4.74 12.37
CA GLY A 37 -9.91 4.53 13.32
C GLY A 37 -8.57 4.25 12.69
N TYR A 38 -8.56 3.78 11.46
CA TYR A 38 -7.34 3.38 10.77
C TYR A 38 -6.98 4.45 9.74
N GLY A 39 -5.75 4.89 9.73
CA GLY A 39 -5.33 5.91 8.80
C GLY A 39 -4.82 5.33 7.49
N HIS A 40 -3.56 4.91 7.48
CA HIS A 40 -2.97 4.38 6.24
C HIS A 40 -1.69 3.63 6.59
N VAL A 41 -1.23 2.86 5.63
CA VAL A 41 0.08 2.20 5.68
C VAL A 41 1.03 3.05 4.87
N ALA A 42 2.27 3.20 5.34
CA ALA A 42 3.28 3.96 4.61
C ALA A 42 4.41 3.01 4.21
N LEU A 43 4.86 3.13 2.97
CA LEU A 43 5.93 2.32 2.42
C LEU A 43 6.98 3.24 1.80
N THR A 44 8.25 2.97 2.05
CA THR A 44 9.30 3.71 1.35
C THR A 44 9.60 3.03 0.02
N VAL A 45 9.88 3.84 -0.98
CA VAL A 45 10.23 3.34 -2.31
C VAL A 45 11.52 4.01 -2.75
N ASP A 46 12.25 3.35 -3.63
CA ASP A 46 13.53 3.88 -4.09
C ASP A 46 13.37 5.03 -5.05
N ASP A 47 12.33 5.01 -5.87
CA ASP A 47 12.11 6.04 -6.88
C ASP A 47 10.60 6.15 -7.07
N ILE A 48 10.01 7.22 -6.55
CA ILE A 48 8.56 7.34 -6.54
C ILE A 48 7.99 7.48 -7.95
N GLU A 49 8.73 8.15 -8.86
CA GLU A 49 8.23 8.30 -10.22
C GLU A 49 8.17 6.94 -10.93
N ALA A 50 9.21 6.12 -10.75
CA ALA A 50 9.22 4.80 -11.36
C ALA A 50 8.13 3.92 -10.76
N THR A 51 7.90 4.04 -9.45
CA THR A 51 6.87 3.27 -8.78
C THR A 51 5.49 3.65 -9.32
N LEU A 52 5.24 4.95 -9.45
CA LEU A 52 3.93 5.39 -9.95
C LEU A 52 3.73 4.97 -11.40
N ALA A 53 4.80 4.95 -12.20
CA ALA A 53 4.69 4.49 -13.58
C ALA A 53 4.26 3.02 -13.64
N ARG A 54 4.85 2.19 -12.77
CA ARG A 54 4.46 0.79 -12.74
C ARG A 54 3.01 0.61 -12.26
N LEU A 55 2.60 1.42 -11.30
CA LEU A 55 1.21 1.34 -10.81
C LEU A 55 0.23 1.77 -11.87
N ALA A 56 0.59 2.78 -12.67
CA ALA A 56 -0.28 3.24 -13.74
C ALA A 56 -0.52 2.13 -14.76
N GLU A 57 0.49 1.29 -15.00
CA GLU A 57 0.32 0.16 -15.91
C GLU A 57 -0.72 -0.83 -15.39
N GLN A 58 -0.96 -0.83 -14.09
CA GLN A 58 -1.95 -1.69 -13.48
C GLN A 58 -3.28 -0.96 -13.25
N GLY A 59 -3.40 0.26 -13.76
CA GLY A 59 -4.64 1.02 -13.62
C GLY A 59 -4.77 1.75 -12.30
N ILE A 60 -3.67 1.87 -11.54
CA ILE A 60 -3.70 2.54 -10.24
C ILE A 60 -3.12 3.94 -10.40
N GLU A 61 -3.94 4.96 -10.11
CA GLU A 61 -3.54 6.34 -10.23
C GLU A 61 -3.42 6.97 -8.85
N PRO A 62 -2.48 7.90 -8.65
CA PRO A 62 -2.35 8.54 -7.35
C PRO A 62 -3.47 9.53 -7.10
N GLU A 63 -3.68 9.86 -5.83
CA GLU A 63 -4.69 10.86 -5.47
C GLU A 63 -4.31 12.24 -6.01
N ARG A 64 -3.03 12.54 -6.05
CA ARG A 64 -2.50 13.77 -6.64
C ARG A 64 -1.02 13.53 -6.94
N GLU A 65 -0.41 14.50 -7.60
CA GLU A 65 1.00 14.36 -7.94
C GLU A 65 1.87 14.34 -6.68
N PRO A 66 3.04 13.71 -6.73
CA PRO A 66 3.91 13.69 -5.57
C PRO A 66 4.20 15.08 -5.04
N TYR A 67 4.29 15.21 -3.74
CA TYR A 67 4.52 16.50 -3.10
C TYR A 67 5.32 16.33 -1.82
N ARG A 68 5.76 17.46 -1.26
CA ARG A 68 6.45 17.48 0.03
C ARG A 68 5.58 18.21 1.01
N VAL A 69 5.53 17.72 2.24
CA VAL A 69 4.78 18.38 3.28
C VAL A 69 5.50 19.65 3.72
N ARG A 70 6.84 19.62 3.66
CA ARG A 70 7.64 20.79 4.00
C ARG A 70 8.88 20.80 3.14
N ASP A 71 9.51 21.98 3.03
CA ASP A 71 10.74 22.12 2.26
C ASP A 71 11.81 21.21 2.84
N GLY A 72 12.52 20.53 1.97
CA GLY A 72 13.57 19.62 2.38
C GLY A 72 13.07 18.27 2.82
N GLY A 73 11.76 18.06 2.88
CA GLY A 73 11.21 16.77 3.23
C GLY A 73 11.21 15.83 2.04
N SER A 74 10.85 14.57 2.29
CA SER A 74 10.78 13.59 1.22
C SER A 74 9.56 13.82 0.34
N LEU A 75 9.68 13.45 -0.92
CA LEU A 75 8.52 13.40 -1.79
C LEU A 75 7.63 12.26 -1.34
N LEU A 76 6.33 12.49 -1.37
CA LEU A 76 5.40 11.44 -1.03
C LEU A 76 4.17 11.52 -1.91
N CYS A 77 3.40 10.45 -1.92
CA CYS A 77 2.21 10.37 -2.74
C CYS A 77 1.31 9.31 -2.14
N PHE A 78 0.01 9.51 -2.26
CA PHE A 78 -0.95 8.51 -1.78
C PHE A 78 -1.63 7.83 -2.96
N VAL A 79 -1.76 6.52 -2.85
CA VAL A 79 -2.59 5.74 -3.78
C VAL A 79 -3.59 4.97 -2.91
N ARG A 80 -4.55 4.34 -3.56
CA ARG A 80 -5.55 3.54 -2.83
C ARG A 80 -5.50 2.12 -3.33
N ASP A 81 -5.70 1.19 -2.41
CA ASP A 81 -5.81 -0.20 -2.80
C ASP A 81 -7.22 -0.44 -3.35
N PRO A 82 -7.50 -1.64 -3.88
CA PRO A 82 -8.81 -1.89 -4.49
C PRO A 82 -9.99 -1.71 -3.54
N ASP A 83 -9.75 -1.79 -2.24
CA ASP A 83 -10.82 -1.63 -1.26
C ASP A 83 -10.94 -0.21 -0.74
N GLY A 84 -10.10 0.70 -1.23
CA GLY A 84 -10.19 2.09 -0.84
C GLY A 84 -9.26 2.51 0.29
N TYR A 85 -8.47 1.62 0.82
CA TYR A 85 -7.51 1.98 1.86
C TYR A 85 -6.37 2.79 1.26
N ARG A 86 -5.95 3.82 1.97
CA ARG A 86 -4.87 4.69 1.48
C ARG A 86 -3.52 4.07 1.78
N ILE A 87 -2.61 4.21 0.85
CA ILE A 87 -1.23 3.76 1.01
C ILE A 87 -0.33 4.95 0.67
N GLU A 88 0.52 5.31 1.60
CA GLU A 88 1.46 6.42 1.39
C GLU A 88 2.77 5.85 0.86
N LEU A 89 3.24 6.43 -0.24
CA LEU A 89 4.53 6.05 -0.81
C LEU A 89 5.50 7.18 -0.50
N ILE A 90 6.62 6.85 0.10
CA ILE A 90 7.61 7.85 0.51
C ILE A 90 8.90 7.56 -0.23
N ASP A 91 9.38 8.56 -0.98
CA ASP A 91 10.58 8.40 -1.78
C ASP A 91 11.80 8.49 -0.88
N ARG A 92 12.65 7.49 -0.93
CA ARG A 92 13.85 7.48 -0.11
C ARG A 92 15.10 7.87 -0.90
N SER A 93 14.95 8.29 -2.15
CA SER A 93 16.10 8.62 -2.97
C SER A 93 16.77 9.92 -2.55
N GLY A 94 16.07 10.76 -1.82
CA GLY A 94 16.62 12.04 -1.40
C GLY A 94 16.45 13.14 -2.43
N LYS A 95 15.67 12.90 -3.47
CA LYS A 95 15.44 13.92 -4.48
C LYS A 95 14.44 14.94 -4.05
#